data_048209851838e9c081702b66d9abf53e
#
_entry.id   048209851838e9c081702b66d9abf53e
#
_cell.length_a   1.000
_cell.length_b   1.000
_cell.length_c   1.000
_cell.angle_alpha   90.00
_cell.angle_beta   90.00
_cell.angle_gamma   90.00
#
_symmetry.space_group_name_H-M   'P 1'
#
loop_
_entity.id
_entity.type
_entity.pdbx_description
1 polymer ?
#
loop_
_entity_poly.entity_id
_entity_poly.type
_entity_poly.pdbx_seq_one_letter_code
_entity_poly.pdbx_strand_id
1 'polypeptide(L)'
;MIKERSKKHMGLLYVMLGGIFLCNPVVGFVDVLPDLVGCLLISVGLLRLADLNGHILESAQRFRVMLLVGVGQLLAQYLIHVSMQSRIEEMNRYEQPVTILLCSFVVLVLQWYFLIPALRHLFLGLDQLAERHGNVALSREKDGKTAGERMARLSAVFVVISSLCSFLPEMTVLTSFEHDAESEIFTFDWYDFVALFRLLGTVLCLIVALIWLVSFLRYFKRVLEDREWLSRLWDTYAAEILPQTGMLTARRFSLAFLLFQVAMVFTVSLRLNSYVALPSAVCAILILISVRHLGALVKEKRQCYTACVALILASLAHLLTSATYLAKYLPEASLYQGNAYRHFLAVRVTGVIEAVCTLIAVAALLKLMHGLILEHVSVDYCGGAHATAVSADATARLHRELEKRLIIIFVIFFLAAIANALDAFYQLEFPWIWLIGLVLSIAGIWNFSSMLHELLLQLRNRYH
;
A
#
# COMPACT_ATOMS: atom_id res chain seq x y z
N MET A 1 -25.68 13.00 6.13
CA MET A 1 -25.36 13.71 4.87
C MET A 1 -24.20 13.06 4.09
N ILE A 2 -23.00 12.87 4.66
CA ILE A 2 -21.87 12.21 3.94
C ILE A 2 -22.20 10.74 3.60
N LYS A 3 -22.87 10.01 4.47
CA LYS A 3 -23.25 8.60 4.29
C LYS A 3 -24.31 8.39 3.18
N GLU A 4 -25.20 9.36 2.96
CA GLU A 4 -26.17 9.32 1.86
C GLU A 4 -25.57 9.72 0.50
N ARG A 5 -24.66 10.71 0.48
CA ARG A 5 -23.92 11.06 -0.76
C ARG A 5 -23.05 9.89 -1.23
N SER A 6 -22.37 9.19 -0.30
CA SER A 6 -21.57 8.00 -0.64
C SER A 6 -22.39 6.85 -1.22
N LYS A 7 -23.69 6.73 -0.87
CA LYS A 7 -24.59 5.75 -1.47
C LYS A 7 -24.91 6.09 -2.93
N LYS A 8 -25.13 7.37 -3.26
CA LYS A 8 -25.51 7.82 -4.59
C LYS A 8 -24.42 7.66 -5.66
N HIS A 9 -23.14 7.64 -5.31
CA HIS A 9 -22.03 7.59 -6.28
C HIS A 9 -21.35 6.23 -6.40
N MET A 10 -21.86 5.17 -5.76
CA MET A 10 -21.35 3.78 -5.84
C MET A 10 -19.83 3.62 -5.60
N GLY A 11 -19.15 4.63 -5.05
CA GLY A 11 -17.70 4.64 -4.83
C GLY A 11 -16.87 5.28 -5.95
N LEU A 12 -17.44 5.63 -7.10
CA LEU A 12 -16.74 6.21 -8.24
C LEU A 12 -16.00 7.52 -7.92
N LEU A 13 -16.48 8.28 -6.92
CA LEU A 13 -15.79 9.48 -6.46
C LEU A 13 -14.39 9.14 -5.87
N TYR A 14 -14.28 8.04 -5.13
CA TYR A 14 -12.97 7.58 -4.61
C TYR A 14 -12.05 7.13 -5.74
N VAL A 15 -12.59 6.49 -6.78
CA VAL A 15 -11.82 6.12 -7.99
C VAL A 15 -11.30 7.36 -8.69
N MET A 16 -12.14 8.38 -8.86
CA MET A 16 -11.75 9.66 -9.46
C MET A 16 -10.66 10.37 -8.65
N LEU A 17 -10.80 10.43 -7.32
CA LEU A 17 -9.79 11.01 -6.44
C LEU A 17 -8.49 10.19 -6.48
N GLY A 18 -8.58 8.86 -6.48
CA GLY A 18 -7.40 8.00 -6.58
C GLY A 18 -6.62 8.19 -7.88
N GLY A 19 -7.30 8.47 -8.99
CA GLY A 19 -6.65 8.79 -10.26
C GLY A 19 -5.81 10.08 -10.22
N ILE A 20 -6.16 11.05 -9.38
CA ILE A 20 -5.35 12.27 -9.18
C ILE A 20 -3.99 11.91 -8.57
N PHE A 21 -3.97 10.98 -7.62
CA PHE A 21 -2.73 10.51 -7.01
C PHE A 21 -1.86 9.69 -7.99
N LEU A 22 -2.47 8.92 -8.89
CA LEU A 22 -1.73 8.19 -9.94
C LEU A 22 -1.14 9.11 -11.02
N CYS A 23 -1.58 10.37 -11.11
CA CYS A 23 -1.06 11.36 -12.05
C CYS A 23 0.22 12.02 -11.55
N ASN A 24 1.03 11.34 -10.78
CA ASN A 24 2.18 11.90 -10.11
C ASN A 24 3.44 11.84 -10.97
N PRO A 25 4.21 12.94 -11.10
CA PRO A 25 5.52 12.87 -11.68
C PRO A 25 6.49 12.23 -10.70
N VAL A 26 7.12 11.16 -11.12
CA VAL A 26 8.27 10.58 -10.42
C VAL A 26 9.51 11.37 -10.81
N VAL A 27 10.16 12.01 -9.85
CA VAL A 27 11.41 12.74 -10.06
C VAL A 27 12.57 11.83 -9.64
N GLY A 28 13.30 11.29 -10.63
CA GLY A 28 14.23 10.21 -10.37
C GLY A 28 13.46 8.99 -9.85
N PHE A 29 13.83 8.49 -8.68
CA PHE A 29 13.14 7.38 -8.01
C PHE A 29 12.13 7.87 -6.94
N VAL A 30 12.02 9.20 -6.71
CA VAL A 30 11.17 9.79 -5.66
C VAL A 30 9.76 10.05 -6.17
N ASP A 31 8.80 9.42 -5.52
CA ASP A 31 7.37 9.59 -5.75
C ASP A 31 6.85 10.76 -4.88
N VAL A 32 6.44 11.88 -5.51
CA VAL A 32 6.02 13.11 -4.80
C VAL A 32 4.65 12.94 -4.14
N LEU A 33 3.70 12.28 -4.82
CA LEU A 33 2.39 11.90 -4.28
C LEU A 33 2.34 10.37 -4.24
N PRO A 34 2.33 9.72 -3.07
CA PRO A 34 2.43 8.27 -3.04
C PRO A 34 1.34 7.57 -3.85
N ASP A 35 1.70 6.87 -4.91
CA ASP A 35 0.81 6.03 -5.73
C ASP A 35 0.01 5.05 -4.87
N LEU A 36 0.56 4.67 -3.72
CA LEU A 36 -0.09 3.88 -2.68
C LEU A 36 -1.45 4.47 -2.26
N VAL A 37 -1.53 5.79 -2.06
CA VAL A 37 -2.80 6.46 -1.67
C VAL A 37 -3.80 6.39 -2.83
N GLY A 38 -3.34 6.58 -4.07
CA GLY A 38 -4.16 6.43 -5.28
C GLY A 38 -4.75 5.03 -5.40
N CYS A 39 -3.89 4.01 -5.31
CA CYS A 39 -4.29 2.60 -5.37
C CYS A 39 -5.25 2.22 -4.24
N LEU A 40 -5.04 2.73 -3.02
CA LEU A 40 -5.94 2.51 -1.88
C LEU A 40 -7.33 3.12 -2.16
N LEU A 41 -7.39 4.38 -2.58
CA LEU A 41 -8.65 5.06 -2.89
C LEU A 41 -9.42 4.34 -3.99
N ILE A 42 -8.74 3.92 -5.07
CA ILE A 42 -9.36 3.17 -6.16
C ILE A 42 -9.87 1.82 -5.64
N SER A 43 -9.05 1.06 -4.90
CA SER A 43 -9.46 -0.23 -4.35
C SER A 43 -10.70 -0.11 -3.47
N VAL A 44 -10.76 0.89 -2.59
CA VAL A 44 -11.93 1.16 -1.73
C VAL A 44 -13.14 1.60 -2.56
N GLY A 45 -12.92 2.43 -3.59
CA GLY A 45 -13.96 2.90 -4.49
C GLY A 45 -14.62 1.79 -5.29
N LEU A 46 -13.84 0.80 -5.73
CA LEU A 46 -14.32 -0.32 -6.56
C LEU A 46 -15.08 -1.41 -5.78
N LEU A 47 -15.01 -1.45 -4.46
CA LEU A 47 -15.58 -2.54 -3.65
C LEU A 47 -17.07 -2.84 -3.94
N ARG A 48 -17.89 -1.81 -4.23
CA ARG A 48 -19.32 -2.00 -4.51
C ARG A 48 -19.56 -2.44 -5.95
N LEU A 49 -18.79 -1.90 -6.86
CA LEU A 49 -18.92 -2.22 -8.28
C LEU A 49 -18.33 -3.61 -8.59
N ALA A 50 -17.35 -4.04 -7.80
CA ALA A 50 -16.74 -5.37 -7.89
C ALA A 50 -17.74 -6.50 -7.61
N ASP A 51 -18.77 -6.24 -6.81
CA ASP A 51 -19.84 -7.21 -6.54
C ASP A 51 -20.78 -7.38 -7.76
N LEU A 52 -20.82 -6.39 -8.67
CA LEU A 52 -21.69 -6.40 -9.86
C LEU A 52 -20.98 -6.88 -11.13
N ASN A 53 -19.64 -6.81 -11.18
CA ASN A 53 -18.91 -7.11 -12.41
C ASN A 53 -17.54 -7.74 -12.14
N GLY A 54 -17.25 -8.88 -12.80
CA GLY A 54 -16.01 -9.63 -12.64
C GLY A 54 -14.75 -8.87 -13.09
N HIS A 55 -14.83 -8.05 -14.15
CA HIS A 55 -13.69 -7.24 -14.58
C HIS A 55 -13.33 -6.18 -13.52
N ILE A 56 -14.33 -5.56 -12.89
CA ILE A 56 -14.08 -4.59 -11.81
C ILE A 56 -13.50 -5.29 -10.59
N LEU A 57 -13.92 -6.52 -10.30
CA LEU A 57 -13.33 -7.33 -9.24
C LEU A 57 -11.85 -7.59 -9.50
N GLU A 58 -11.50 -8.01 -10.73
CA GLU A 58 -10.11 -8.25 -11.12
C GLU A 58 -9.27 -6.96 -11.06
N SER A 59 -9.82 -5.84 -11.52
CA SER A 59 -9.20 -4.52 -11.37
C SER A 59 -8.90 -4.22 -9.90
N ALA A 60 -9.88 -4.37 -9.00
CA ALA A 60 -9.70 -4.12 -7.58
C ALA A 60 -8.62 -5.02 -6.95
N GLN A 61 -8.52 -6.29 -7.36
CA GLN A 61 -7.48 -7.21 -6.89
C GLN A 61 -6.08 -6.76 -7.35
N ARG A 62 -5.93 -6.35 -8.62
CA ARG A 62 -4.65 -5.85 -9.16
C ARG A 62 -4.21 -4.54 -8.50
N PHE A 63 -5.15 -3.62 -8.21
CA PHE A 63 -4.84 -2.41 -7.44
C PHE A 63 -4.39 -2.72 -6.00
N ARG A 64 -4.88 -3.80 -5.39
CA ARG A 64 -4.38 -4.26 -4.07
C ARG A 64 -2.94 -4.77 -4.16
N VAL A 65 -2.57 -5.47 -5.24
CA VAL A 65 -1.17 -5.86 -5.45
C VAL A 65 -0.29 -4.63 -5.65
N MET A 66 -0.78 -3.62 -6.41
CA MET A 66 -0.05 -2.35 -6.58
C MET A 66 0.15 -1.59 -5.26
N LEU A 67 -0.72 -1.76 -4.25
CA LEU A 67 -0.45 -1.23 -2.90
C LEU A 67 0.84 -1.81 -2.32
N LEU A 68 1.06 -3.13 -2.46
CA LEU A 68 2.28 -3.77 -1.97
C LEU A 68 3.52 -3.32 -2.76
N VAL A 69 3.38 -3.13 -4.07
CA VAL A 69 4.43 -2.56 -4.93
C VAL A 69 4.79 -1.15 -4.46
N GLY A 70 3.79 -0.28 -4.21
CA GLY A 70 4.02 1.08 -3.70
C GLY A 70 4.73 1.09 -2.33
N VAL A 71 4.41 0.14 -1.46
CA VAL A 71 5.15 -0.06 -0.20
C VAL A 71 6.60 -0.43 -0.47
N GLY A 72 6.84 -1.39 -1.37
CA GLY A 72 8.19 -1.80 -1.77
C GLY A 72 9.00 -0.63 -2.35
N GLN A 73 8.36 0.23 -3.14
CA GLN A 73 8.97 1.44 -3.69
C GLN A 73 9.36 2.43 -2.58
N LEU A 74 8.47 2.71 -1.62
CA LEU A 74 8.79 3.57 -0.47
C LEU A 74 9.95 3.01 0.37
N LEU A 75 9.99 1.70 0.58
CA LEU A 75 11.10 1.03 1.28
C LEU A 75 12.41 1.16 0.51
N ALA A 76 12.39 0.95 -0.81
CA ALA A 76 13.57 1.09 -1.65
C ALA A 76 14.09 2.54 -1.66
N GLN A 77 13.20 3.53 -1.76
CA GLN A 77 13.55 4.96 -1.63
C GLN A 77 14.24 5.25 -0.30
N TYR A 78 13.70 4.71 0.79
CA TYR A 78 14.30 4.84 2.10
C TYR A 78 15.70 4.23 2.18
N LEU A 79 15.86 3.00 1.68
CA LEU A 79 17.17 2.29 1.68
C LEU A 79 18.22 3.05 0.88
N ILE A 80 17.86 3.55 -0.30
CA ILE A 80 18.75 4.38 -1.14
C ILE A 80 19.14 5.65 -0.38
N HIS A 81 18.17 6.33 0.25
CA HIS A 81 18.46 7.55 1.00
C HIS A 81 19.40 7.31 2.18
N VAL A 82 19.19 6.23 2.95
CA VAL A 82 20.07 5.85 4.06
C VAL A 82 21.49 5.50 3.58
N SER A 83 21.59 4.79 2.44
CA SER A 83 22.91 4.47 1.87
C SER A 83 23.67 5.71 1.40
N MET A 84 22.97 6.74 0.92
CA MET A 84 23.57 8.03 0.56
C MET A 84 24.14 8.80 1.76
N GLN A 85 23.59 8.59 2.95
CA GLN A 85 24.06 9.27 4.17
C GLN A 85 25.20 8.54 4.90
N SER A 86 25.40 7.26 4.62
CA SER A 86 26.54 6.53 5.17
C SER A 86 27.82 7.02 4.48
N ARG A 87 28.69 7.70 5.26
CA ARG A 87 29.94 8.36 4.84
C ARG A 87 31.06 7.41 4.38
N ILE A 88 30.75 6.34 3.66
CA ILE A 88 31.80 5.52 3.02
C ILE A 88 32.03 6.15 1.63
N GLU A 89 32.78 7.27 1.64
CA GLU A 89 32.87 8.23 0.53
C GLU A 89 33.58 7.69 -0.71
N GLU A 90 34.38 6.67 -0.64
CA GLU A 90 35.20 6.23 -1.77
C GLU A 90 34.68 4.98 -2.51
N MET A 91 33.93 4.11 -1.84
CA MET A 91 33.47 2.85 -2.46
C MET A 91 32.09 2.94 -3.15
N ASN A 92 31.30 4.00 -2.89
CA ASN A 92 29.89 4.07 -3.26
C ASN A 92 29.60 4.86 -4.54
N ARG A 93 30.60 5.40 -5.25
CA ARG A 93 30.35 6.33 -6.37
C ARG A 93 29.59 5.68 -7.53
N TYR A 94 29.78 4.38 -7.76
CA TYR A 94 29.13 3.63 -8.84
C TYR A 94 28.02 2.67 -8.36
N GLU A 95 28.04 2.20 -7.12
CA GLU A 95 27.07 1.22 -6.62
C GLU A 95 25.68 1.83 -6.44
N GLN A 96 25.57 3.08 -5.99
CA GLN A 96 24.30 3.77 -5.76
C GLN A 96 23.50 4.00 -7.05
N PRO A 97 24.08 4.54 -8.13
CA PRO A 97 23.36 4.73 -9.38
C PRO A 97 22.86 3.42 -9.97
N VAL A 98 23.63 2.32 -9.86
CA VAL A 98 23.23 0.98 -10.30
C VAL A 98 22.05 0.47 -9.48
N THR A 99 22.06 0.69 -8.15
CA THR A 99 20.94 0.30 -7.29
C THR A 99 19.66 1.05 -7.66
N ILE A 100 19.77 2.36 -7.93
CA ILE A 100 18.62 3.17 -8.40
C ILE A 100 18.10 2.65 -9.73
N LEU A 101 19.00 2.36 -10.69
CA LEU A 101 18.65 1.78 -11.99
C LEU A 101 17.89 0.45 -11.83
N LEU A 102 18.43 -0.48 -11.02
CA LEU A 102 17.79 -1.78 -10.76
C LEU A 102 16.40 -1.62 -10.13
N CYS A 103 16.28 -0.78 -9.11
CA CYS A 103 15.01 -0.52 -8.45
C CYS A 103 13.99 0.11 -9.41
N SER A 104 14.42 1.08 -10.22
CA SER A 104 13.57 1.74 -11.23
C SER A 104 13.09 0.75 -12.28
N PHE A 105 13.96 -0.17 -12.71
CA PHE A 105 13.62 -1.24 -13.67
C PHE A 105 12.57 -2.19 -13.07
N VAL A 106 12.77 -2.66 -11.84
CA VAL A 106 11.81 -3.55 -11.17
C VAL A 106 10.44 -2.87 -11.04
N VAL A 107 10.41 -1.60 -10.62
CA VAL A 107 9.15 -0.84 -10.50
C VAL A 107 8.47 -0.69 -11.86
N LEU A 108 9.21 -0.36 -12.92
CA LEU A 108 8.70 -0.27 -14.29
C LEU A 108 8.01 -1.58 -14.71
N VAL A 109 8.69 -2.73 -14.54
CA VAL A 109 8.15 -4.05 -14.90
C VAL A 109 6.87 -4.34 -14.11
N LEU A 110 6.86 -4.06 -12.81
CA LEU A 110 5.70 -4.30 -11.95
C LEU A 110 4.52 -3.38 -12.32
N GLN A 111 4.78 -2.11 -12.66
CA GLN A 111 3.74 -1.19 -13.15
C GLN A 111 3.14 -1.69 -14.47
N TRP A 112 3.95 -2.16 -15.42
CA TRP A 112 3.43 -2.69 -16.68
C TRP A 112 2.62 -3.96 -16.47
N TYR A 113 3.07 -4.84 -15.59
CA TYR A 113 2.41 -6.13 -15.36
C TYR A 113 1.11 -6.01 -14.53
N PHE A 114 1.05 -5.09 -13.57
CA PHE A 114 -0.12 -4.97 -12.69
C PHE A 114 -0.99 -3.74 -12.98
N LEU A 115 -0.41 -2.55 -13.19
CA LEU A 115 -1.17 -1.31 -13.29
C LEU A 115 -1.88 -1.17 -14.65
N ILE A 116 -1.20 -1.54 -15.76
CA ILE A 116 -1.83 -1.48 -17.09
C ILE A 116 -3.07 -2.39 -17.15
N PRO A 117 -3.00 -3.68 -16.80
CA PRO A 117 -4.20 -4.52 -16.78
C PRO A 117 -5.24 -4.06 -15.75
N ALA A 118 -4.83 -3.53 -14.59
CA ALA A 118 -5.75 -3.00 -13.60
C ALA A 118 -6.64 -1.89 -14.18
N LEU A 119 -6.03 -0.90 -14.84
CA LEU A 119 -6.74 0.18 -15.50
C LEU A 119 -7.58 -0.32 -16.68
N ARG A 120 -7.06 -1.27 -17.47
CA ARG A 120 -7.81 -1.87 -18.56
C ARG A 120 -9.09 -2.55 -18.07
N HIS A 121 -8.99 -3.41 -17.06
CA HIS A 121 -10.15 -4.10 -16.47
C HIS A 121 -11.14 -3.11 -15.82
N LEU A 122 -10.65 -2.01 -15.23
CA LEU A 122 -11.51 -0.95 -14.70
C LEU A 122 -12.42 -0.39 -15.79
N PHE A 123 -11.85 0.05 -16.92
CA PHE A 123 -12.61 0.69 -17.98
C PHE A 123 -13.50 -0.28 -18.75
N LEU A 124 -13.02 -1.51 -19.02
CA LEU A 124 -13.84 -2.56 -19.63
C LEU A 124 -15.02 -2.95 -18.73
N GLY A 125 -14.81 -3.04 -17.42
CA GLY A 125 -15.89 -3.32 -16.49
C GLY A 125 -16.93 -2.20 -16.42
N LEU A 126 -16.49 -0.94 -16.48
CA LEU A 126 -17.40 0.20 -16.53
C LEU A 126 -18.21 0.26 -17.85
N ASP A 127 -17.58 -0.08 -18.99
CA ASP A 127 -18.29 -0.18 -20.28
C ASP A 127 -19.35 -1.29 -20.24
N GLN A 128 -19.03 -2.48 -19.74
CA GLN A 128 -20.01 -3.56 -19.59
C GLN A 128 -21.17 -3.19 -18.66
N LEU A 129 -20.90 -2.47 -17.57
CA LEU A 129 -21.97 -1.96 -16.71
C LEU A 129 -22.79 -0.88 -17.42
N ALA A 130 -22.15 -0.05 -18.25
CA ALA A 130 -22.85 0.96 -19.05
C ALA A 130 -23.78 0.32 -20.10
N GLU A 131 -23.33 -0.72 -20.78
CA GLU A 131 -24.14 -1.49 -21.73
C GLU A 131 -25.31 -2.20 -21.02
N ARG A 132 -25.04 -2.89 -19.92
CA ARG A 132 -26.05 -3.65 -19.16
C ARG A 132 -27.14 -2.76 -18.57
N HIS A 133 -26.81 -1.53 -18.15
CA HIS A 133 -27.74 -0.62 -17.46
C HIS A 133 -28.12 0.60 -18.31
N GLY A 134 -27.77 0.61 -19.59
CA GLY A 134 -28.26 1.59 -20.57
C GLY A 134 -27.67 2.99 -20.40
N ASN A 135 -26.36 3.13 -20.19
CA ASN A 135 -25.68 4.42 -20.26
C ASN A 135 -25.24 4.70 -21.71
N VAL A 136 -26.05 5.49 -22.44
CA VAL A 136 -25.79 5.84 -23.83
C VAL A 136 -24.50 6.67 -24.01
N ALA A 137 -24.14 7.46 -23.03
CA ALA A 137 -22.98 8.36 -23.13
C ALA A 137 -21.63 7.58 -23.11
N LEU A 138 -21.57 6.44 -22.42
CA LEU A 138 -20.40 5.56 -22.36
C LEU A 138 -20.40 4.51 -23.47
N SER A 139 -21.56 3.93 -23.78
CA SER A 139 -21.71 2.88 -24.81
C SER A 139 -21.66 3.42 -26.23
N ARG A 140 -21.76 4.76 -26.43
CA ARG A 140 -21.70 5.36 -27.75
C ARG A 140 -20.34 5.15 -28.40
N GLU A 141 -20.31 4.32 -29.43
CA GLU A 141 -19.12 4.10 -30.22
C GLU A 141 -18.73 5.34 -31.03
N LYS A 142 -17.43 5.65 -30.98
CA LYS A 142 -16.80 6.61 -31.87
C LYS A 142 -15.57 5.92 -32.47
N ASP A 143 -15.52 5.85 -33.78
CA ASP A 143 -14.48 5.13 -34.53
C ASP A 143 -14.42 3.61 -34.16
N GLY A 144 -15.57 2.97 -33.94
CA GLY A 144 -15.68 1.57 -33.58
C GLY A 144 -15.13 1.21 -32.19
N LYS A 145 -15.02 2.19 -31.27
CA LYS A 145 -14.48 2.00 -29.91
C LYS A 145 -15.36 2.71 -28.89
N THR A 146 -15.57 2.02 -27.76
CA THR A 146 -16.28 2.60 -26.62
C THR A 146 -15.46 3.69 -25.91
N ALA A 147 -16.10 4.46 -25.05
CA ALA A 147 -15.41 5.48 -24.27
C ALA A 147 -14.39 4.88 -23.31
N GLY A 148 -14.68 3.72 -22.69
CA GLY A 148 -13.78 3.01 -21.80
C GLY A 148 -12.59 2.39 -22.52
N GLU A 149 -12.79 1.79 -23.72
CA GLU A 149 -11.66 1.27 -24.50
C GLU A 149 -10.65 2.36 -24.88
N ARG A 150 -11.13 3.55 -25.25
CA ARG A 150 -10.26 4.69 -25.54
C ARG A 150 -9.50 5.13 -24.29
N MET A 151 -10.21 5.20 -23.15
CA MET A 151 -9.58 5.58 -21.89
C MET A 151 -8.59 4.51 -21.40
N ALA A 152 -8.88 3.23 -21.59
CA ALA A 152 -7.97 2.13 -21.28
C ALA A 152 -6.65 2.22 -22.07
N ARG A 153 -6.74 2.50 -23.39
CA ARG A 153 -5.54 2.71 -24.25
C ARG A 153 -4.74 3.93 -23.83
N LEU A 154 -5.42 5.06 -23.59
CA LEU A 154 -4.76 6.28 -23.13
C LEU A 154 -4.04 6.06 -21.79
N SER A 155 -4.67 5.28 -20.89
CA SER A 155 -4.08 4.92 -19.60
C SER A 155 -2.85 4.01 -19.77
N ALA A 156 -2.90 3.05 -20.70
CA ALA A 156 -1.73 2.21 -20.99
C ALA A 156 -0.56 3.05 -21.55
N VAL A 157 -0.85 3.96 -22.48
CA VAL A 157 0.17 4.89 -23.04
C VAL A 157 0.76 5.77 -21.94
N PHE A 158 -0.10 6.32 -21.06
CA PHE A 158 0.35 7.12 -19.91
C PHE A 158 1.29 6.33 -19.01
N VAL A 159 0.93 5.11 -18.58
CA VAL A 159 1.77 4.29 -17.70
C VAL A 159 3.09 3.94 -18.38
N VAL A 160 3.07 3.58 -19.67
CA VAL A 160 4.32 3.25 -20.40
C VAL A 160 5.24 4.47 -20.49
N ILE A 161 4.71 5.63 -20.90
CA ILE A 161 5.56 6.83 -21.04
C ILE A 161 6.08 7.31 -19.69
N SER A 162 5.22 7.36 -18.64
CA SER A 162 5.63 7.82 -17.31
C SER A 162 6.70 6.91 -16.69
N SER A 163 6.56 5.60 -16.81
CA SER A 163 7.55 4.65 -16.31
C SER A 163 8.87 4.70 -17.12
N LEU A 164 8.82 4.88 -18.44
CA LEU A 164 10.01 5.09 -19.25
C LEU A 164 10.72 6.40 -18.91
N CYS A 165 9.98 7.50 -18.75
CA CYS A 165 10.55 8.80 -18.35
C CYS A 165 11.26 8.74 -16.98
N SER A 166 10.78 7.87 -16.07
CA SER A 166 11.45 7.63 -14.79
C SER A 166 12.68 6.72 -14.90
N PHE A 167 12.67 5.76 -15.83
CA PHE A 167 13.73 4.76 -15.97
C PHE A 167 14.88 5.19 -16.89
N LEU A 168 14.57 5.80 -18.05
CA LEU A 168 15.59 6.13 -19.07
C LEU A 168 16.74 7.02 -18.57
N PRO A 169 16.52 8.06 -17.73
CA PRO A 169 17.61 8.84 -17.18
C PRO A 169 18.60 7.99 -16.36
N GLU A 170 18.11 6.98 -15.67
CA GLU A 170 18.96 6.11 -14.84
C GLU A 170 19.80 5.14 -15.69
N MET A 171 19.39 4.83 -16.92
CA MET A 171 20.19 4.02 -17.84
C MET A 171 21.52 4.67 -18.26
N THR A 172 21.65 5.99 -18.15
CA THR A 172 22.89 6.70 -18.47
C THR A 172 24.08 6.24 -17.61
N VAL A 173 23.79 5.66 -16.43
CA VAL A 173 24.81 5.04 -15.56
C VAL A 173 25.60 3.93 -16.28
N LEU A 174 24.96 3.22 -17.22
CA LEU A 174 25.63 2.13 -17.94
C LEU A 174 26.79 2.62 -18.81
N THR A 175 26.74 3.89 -19.26
CA THR A 175 27.85 4.48 -20.08
C THR A 175 29.07 4.81 -19.24
N SER A 176 28.92 5.03 -17.92
CA SER A 176 30.07 5.30 -17.05
C SER A 176 30.98 4.08 -16.82
N PHE A 177 30.47 2.85 -17.00
CA PHE A 177 31.27 1.62 -16.88
C PHE A 177 32.20 1.37 -18.05
N GLU A 178 31.92 1.95 -19.23
CA GLU A 178 32.76 1.76 -20.40
C GLU A 178 34.04 2.64 -20.37
N HIS A 179 34.07 3.67 -19.48
CA HIS A 179 35.16 4.63 -19.39
C HIS A 179 36.38 4.14 -18.59
N ASP A 180 36.24 3.15 -17.73
CA ASP A 180 37.38 2.63 -16.94
C ASP A 180 38.33 1.73 -17.76
N ALA A 181 38.08 1.48 -19.05
CA ALA A 181 38.89 0.65 -19.91
C ALA A 181 39.69 1.52 -20.94
N GLU A 182 40.85 1.98 -20.51
CA GLU A 182 42.09 2.26 -21.33
C GLU A 182 41.97 3.12 -22.61
N SER A 183 40.95 3.94 -22.88
CA SER A 183 40.98 4.82 -24.03
C SER A 183 40.93 6.31 -23.69
N GLU A 184 42.06 7.01 -23.81
CA GLU A 184 42.20 8.49 -23.77
C GLU A 184 41.52 9.21 -24.98
N ILE A 185 40.69 8.55 -25.75
CA ILE A 185 39.92 9.15 -26.83
C ILE A 185 38.63 9.74 -26.23
N PHE A 186 38.33 10.98 -26.50
CA PHE A 186 37.14 11.75 -26.13
C PHE A 186 35.87 10.89 -26.16
N THR A 187 35.60 10.19 -25.10
CA THR A 187 34.36 9.43 -24.91
C THR A 187 33.40 10.31 -24.12
N PHE A 188 32.27 10.61 -24.74
CA PHE A 188 31.23 11.45 -24.17
C PHE A 188 30.50 10.65 -23.11
N ASP A 189 30.64 11.03 -21.82
CA ASP A 189 29.91 10.36 -20.72
C ASP A 189 28.51 10.95 -20.60
N TRP A 190 27.50 10.14 -20.96
CA TRP A 190 26.11 10.53 -20.85
C TRP A 190 25.66 10.69 -19.38
N TYR A 191 26.38 10.11 -18.43
CA TYR A 191 26.07 10.23 -17.02
C TYR A 191 26.22 11.66 -16.50
N ASP A 192 27.11 12.47 -17.08
CA ASP A 192 27.26 13.89 -16.74
C ASP A 192 25.98 14.68 -17.01
N PHE A 193 25.15 14.20 -17.92
CA PHE A 193 23.86 14.81 -18.30
C PHE A 193 22.63 14.19 -17.61
N VAL A 194 22.82 13.28 -16.66
CA VAL A 194 21.70 12.58 -15.97
C VAL A 194 20.69 13.55 -15.35
N ALA A 195 21.16 14.66 -14.79
CA ALA A 195 20.28 15.69 -14.22
C ALA A 195 19.41 16.37 -15.30
N LEU A 196 19.97 16.62 -16.48
CA LEU A 196 19.22 17.16 -17.63
C LEU A 196 18.19 16.16 -18.13
N PHE A 197 18.55 14.87 -18.26
CA PHE A 197 17.62 13.82 -18.68
C PHE A 197 16.50 13.61 -17.66
N ARG A 198 16.79 13.68 -16.36
CA ARG A 198 15.77 13.65 -15.29
C ARG A 198 14.82 14.83 -15.42
N LEU A 199 15.32 16.04 -15.66
CA LEU A 199 14.50 17.22 -15.85
C LEU A 199 13.59 17.09 -17.09
N LEU A 200 14.15 16.71 -18.24
CA LEU A 200 13.39 16.51 -19.48
C LEU A 200 12.35 15.38 -19.32
N GLY A 201 12.73 14.27 -18.73
CA GLY A 201 11.83 13.16 -18.40
C GLY A 201 10.68 13.59 -17.50
N THR A 202 10.97 14.38 -16.47
CA THR A 202 9.94 14.92 -15.54
C THR A 202 8.98 15.85 -16.27
N VAL A 203 9.48 16.76 -17.11
CA VAL A 203 8.62 17.67 -17.89
C VAL A 203 7.74 16.89 -18.86
N LEU A 204 8.30 15.91 -19.59
CA LEU A 204 7.52 15.06 -20.50
C LEU A 204 6.47 14.23 -19.74
N CYS A 205 6.85 13.65 -18.61
CA CYS A 205 5.93 12.92 -17.73
C CYS A 205 4.78 13.83 -17.28
N LEU A 206 5.04 15.05 -16.83
CA LEU A 206 4.01 16.02 -16.42
C LEU A 206 3.03 16.35 -17.54
N ILE A 207 3.54 16.57 -18.77
CA ILE A 207 2.67 16.87 -19.94
C ILE A 207 1.73 15.69 -20.20
N VAL A 208 2.26 14.47 -20.27
CA VAL A 208 1.47 13.26 -20.57
C VAL A 208 0.51 12.97 -19.41
N ALA A 209 0.94 13.13 -18.16
CA ALA A 209 0.14 12.98 -16.97
C ALA A 209 -1.03 13.97 -16.96
N LEU A 210 -0.82 15.23 -17.32
CA LEU A 210 -1.87 16.24 -17.40
C LEU A 210 -2.91 15.91 -18.48
N ILE A 211 -2.46 15.48 -19.66
CA ILE A 211 -3.37 15.06 -20.77
C ILE A 211 -4.22 13.87 -20.31
N TRP A 212 -3.58 12.88 -19.67
CA TRP A 212 -4.28 11.71 -19.13
C TRP A 212 -5.27 12.12 -18.02
N LEU A 213 -4.84 12.93 -17.05
CA LEU A 213 -5.67 13.38 -15.93
C LEU A 213 -6.91 14.14 -16.41
N VAL A 214 -6.74 15.08 -17.32
CA VAL A 214 -7.88 15.85 -17.88
C VAL A 214 -8.86 14.91 -18.59
N SER A 215 -8.36 13.93 -19.34
CA SER A 215 -9.19 12.94 -20.03
C SER A 215 -9.89 12.02 -19.03
N PHE A 216 -9.18 11.58 -17.99
CA PHE A 216 -9.69 10.74 -16.91
C PHE A 216 -10.80 11.46 -16.11
N LEU A 217 -10.54 12.70 -15.70
CA LEU A 217 -11.55 13.50 -14.98
C LEU A 217 -12.77 13.80 -15.84
N ARG A 218 -12.61 14.08 -17.14
CA ARG A 218 -13.74 14.26 -18.06
C ARG A 218 -14.55 12.97 -18.22
N TYR A 219 -13.88 11.81 -18.29
CA TYR A 219 -14.55 10.51 -18.35
C TYR A 219 -15.40 10.28 -17.09
N PHE A 220 -14.81 10.40 -15.90
CA PHE A 220 -15.51 10.19 -14.63
C PHE A 220 -16.57 11.26 -14.35
N LYS A 221 -16.36 12.50 -14.80
CA LYS A 221 -17.37 13.55 -14.72
C LYS A 221 -18.63 13.14 -15.49
N ARG A 222 -18.51 12.66 -16.73
CA ARG A 222 -19.63 12.17 -17.53
C ARG A 222 -20.34 11.00 -16.87
N VAL A 223 -19.57 10.06 -16.30
CA VAL A 223 -20.12 8.91 -15.55
C VAL A 223 -20.92 9.37 -14.33
N LEU A 224 -20.42 10.36 -13.59
CA LEU A 224 -21.08 10.88 -12.37
C LEU A 224 -22.26 11.82 -12.66
N GLU A 225 -22.31 12.46 -13.82
CA GLU A 225 -23.43 13.32 -14.26
C GLU A 225 -24.67 12.51 -14.63
N ASP A 226 -24.53 11.26 -15.08
CA ASP A 226 -25.65 10.38 -15.40
C ASP A 226 -26.28 9.79 -14.12
N ARG A 227 -27.14 10.58 -13.51
CA ARG A 227 -27.83 10.20 -12.26
C ARG A 227 -28.81 9.04 -12.44
N GLU A 228 -29.40 8.91 -13.63
CA GLU A 228 -30.35 7.82 -13.90
C GLU A 228 -29.63 6.49 -13.98
N TRP A 229 -28.48 6.43 -14.64
CA TRP A 229 -27.65 5.24 -14.69
C TRP A 229 -27.15 4.84 -13.29
N LEU A 230 -26.66 5.82 -12.50
CA LEU A 230 -26.24 5.57 -11.12
C LEU A 230 -27.38 5.07 -10.24
N SER A 231 -28.62 5.58 -10.45
CA SER A 231 -29.80 5.09 -9.74
C SER A 231 -30.12 3.65 -10.12
N ARG A 232 -30.14 3.32 -11.42
CA ARG A 232 -30.36 1.93 -11.90
C ARG A 232 -29.31 0.96 -11.36
N LEU A 233 -28.02 1.35 -11.36
CA LEU A 233 -26.96 0.57 -10.75
C LEU A 233 -27.19 0.33 -9.25
N TRP A 234 -27.64 1.38 -8.54
CA TRP A 234 -27.94 1.26 -7.13
C TRP A 234 -29.17 0.37 -6.90
N ASP A 235 -30.20 0.48 -7.71
CA ASP A 235 -31.41 -0.32 -7.60
C ASP A 235 -31.12 -1.81 -7.88
N THR A 236 -30.29 -2.10 -8.89
CA THR A 236 -29.80 -3.47 -9.13
C THR A 236 -28.97 -3.96 -7.95
N TYR A 237 -28.04 -3.15 -7.44
CA TYR A 237 -27.26 -3.50 -6.25
C TYR A 237 -28.15 -3.75 -5.02
N ALA A 238 -29.19 -2.93 -4.85
CA ALA A 238 -30.15 -3.06 -3.75
C ALA A 238 -31.02 -4.30 -3.88
N ALA A 239 -31.39 -4.68 -5.10
CA ALA A 239 -32.24 -5.84 -5.37
C ALA A 239 -31.44 -7.16 -5.32
N GLU A 240 -30.25 -7.20 -5.90
CA GLU A 240 -29.47 -8.44 -6.06
C GLU A 240 -28.49 -8.68 -4.91
N ILE A 241 -27.84 -7.64 -4.39
CA ILE A 241 -26.72 -7.77 -3.44
C ILE A 241 -27.15 -7.50 -1.99
N LEU A 242 -27.94 -6.44 -1.73
CA LEU A 242 -28.34 -6.09 -0.37
C LEU A 242 -29.14 -7.18 0.35
N PRO A 243 -30.00 -8.00 -0.29
CA PRO A 243 -30.68 -9.11 0.37
C PRO A 243 -29.70 -10.22 0.77
N GLN A 244 -28.57 -10.34 0.11
CA GLN A 244 -27.53 -11.34 0.41
C GLN A 244 -26.68 -10.86 1.58
N THR A 245 -27.13 -11.11 2.81
CA THR A 245 -26.42 -10.72 4.04
C THR A 245 -25.00 -11.28 4.10
N GLY A 246 -24.77 -12.46 3.55
CA GLY A 246 -23.46 -13.09 3.44
C GLY A 246 -22.49 -12.25 2.60
N MET A 247 -22.90 -11.81 1.42
CA MET A 247 -22.07 -11.02 0.51
C MET A 247 -21.66 -9.67 1.11
N LEU A 248 -22.57 -9.01 1.84
CA LEU A 248 -22.26 -7.79 2.58
C LEU A 248 -21.26 -8.03 3.71
N THR A 249 -21.34 -9.18 4.36
CA THR A 249 -20.40 -9.58 5.41
C THR A 249 -19.01 -9.85 4.83
N ALA A 250 -18.91 -10.62 3.75
CA ALA A 250 -17.65 -10.87 3.04
C ALA A 250 -16.99 -9.57 2.58
N ARG A 251 -17.77 -8.59 2.11
CA ARG A 251 -17.27 -7.28 1.73
C ARG A 251 -16.75 -6.47 2.92
N ARG A 252 -17.41 -6.51 4.09
CA ARG A 252 -16.90 -5.85 5.31
C ARG A 252 -15.56 -6.45 5.72
N PHE A 253 -15.39 -7.77 5.64
CA PHE A 253 -14.09 -8.42 5.85
C PHE A 253 -13.06 -7.98 4.83
N SER A 254 -13.42 -7.94 3.55
CA SER A 254 -12.51 -7.52 2.48
C SER A 254 -11.94 -6.11 2.70
N LEU A 255 -12.79 -5.15 3.08
CA LEU A 255 -12.35 -3.79 3.40
C LEU A 255 -11.49 -3.75 4.66
N ALA A 256 -11.92 -4.43 5.73
CA ALA A 256 -11.18 -4.46 6.98
C ALA A 256 -9.79 -5.07 6.79
N PHE A 257 -9.69 -6.17 6.05
CA PHE A 257 -8.41 -6.83 5.77
C PHE A 257 -7.48 -5.97 4.90
N LEU A 258 -8.03 -5.27 3.92
CA LEU A 258 -7.24 -4.29 3.15
C LEU A 258 -6.64 -3.22 4.07
N LEU A 259 -7.45 -2.64 4.96
CA LEU A 259 -6.99 -1.63 5.91
C LEU A 259 -5.96 -2.20 6.91
N PHE A 260 -6.12 -3.46 7.36
CA PHE A 260 -5.13 -4.12 8.20
C PHE A 260 -3.80 -4.33 7.45
N GLN A 261 -3.83 -4.75 6.18
CA GLN A 261 -2.61 -4.89 5.37
C GLN A 261 -1.86 -3.57 5.26
N VAL A 262 -2.56 -2.49 4.93
CA VAL A 262 -1.95 -1.15 4.85
C VAL A 262 -1.45 -0.68 6.22
N ALA A 263 -2.21 -0.94 7.29
CA ALA A 263 -1.80 -0.58 8.65
C ALA A 263 -0.47 -1.23 9.04
N MET A 264 -0.27 -2.51 8.71
CA MET A 264 0.95 -3.24 9.06
C MET A 264 2.20 -2.66 8.40
N VAL A 265 2.08 -1.95 7.27
CA VAL A 265 3.21 -1.24 6.65
C VAL A 265 3.76 -0.16 7.58
N PHE A 266 2.87 0.54 8.29
CA PHE A 266 3.25 1.60 9.22
C PHE A 266 3.81 1.07 10.56
N THR A 267 3.94 -0.25 10.73
CA THR A 267 4.71 -0.85 11.84
C THR A 267 6.21 -0.87 11.56
N VAL A 268 6.63 -0.64 10.31
CA VAL A 268 8.05 -0.59 9.94
C VAL A 268 8.66 0.69 10.47
N SER A 269 9.67 0.57 11.31
CA SER A 269 10.42 1.70 11.87
C SER A 269 11.42 2.23 10.86
N LEU A 270 10.97 3.10 9.96
CA LEU A 270 11.86 3.83 9.04
C LEU A 270 12.30 5.14 9.69
N ARG A 271 13.61 5.31 9.89
CA ARG A 271 14.20 6.51 10.49
C ARG A 271 15.04 7.26 9.47
N LEU A 272 14.76 8.53 9.26
CA LEU A 272 15.53 9.45 8.44
C LEU A 272 16.20 10.46 9.38
N ASN A 273 17.53 10.39 9.55
CA ASN A 273 18.27 11.31 10.42
C ASN A 273 17.64 11.51 11.83
N SER A 274 17.22 10.44 12.48
CA SER A 274 16.47 10.45 13.75
C SER A 274 14.99 10.82 13.66
N TYR A 275 14.46 11.16 12.48
CA TYR A 275 13.01 11.27 12.25
C TYR A 275 12.38 9.92 11.95
N VAL A 276 11.19 9.71 12.48
CA VAL A 276 10.35 8.57 12.08
C VAL A 276 9.64 8.92 10.77
N ALA A 277 10.04 8.28 9.68
CA ALA A 277 9.45 8.53 8.37
C ALA A 277 8.00 8.02 8.25
N LEU A 278 7.68 6.92 8.95
CA LEU A 278 6.36 6.32 8.99
C LEU A 278 5.83 6.33 10.43
N PRO A 279 4.95 7.29 10.81
CA PRO A 279 4.44 7.35 12.17
C PRO A 279 3.49 6.17 12.46
N SER A 280 3.78 5.41 13.51
CA SER A 280 2.98 4.24 13.96
C SER A 280 1.56 4.65 14.37
N ALA A 281 1.31 5.93 14.64
CA ALA A 281 -0.03 6.47 14.85
C ALA A 281 -0.97 6.18 13.66
N VAL A 282 -0.46 6.21 12.41
CA VAL A 282 -1.24 5.89 11.22
C VAL A 282 -1.66 4.42 11.22
N CYS A 283 -0.77 3.50 11.62
CA CYS A 283 -1.10 2.10 11.85
C CYS A 283 -2.31 1.97 12.79
N ALA A 284 -2.23 2.59 13.96
CA ALA A 284 -3.29 2.51 14.96
C ALA A 284 -4.61 3.09 14.45
N ILE A 285 -4.60 4.22 13.75
CA ILE A 285 -5.79 4.84 13.16
C ILE A 285 -6.43 3.90 12.13
N LEU A 286 -5.65 3.30 11.24
CA LEU A 286 -6.15 2.37 10.23
C LEU A 286 -6.75 1.10 10.87
N ILE A 287 -6.12 0.56 11.91
CA ILE A 287 -6.67 -0.56 12.70
C ILE A 287 -8.00 -0.16 13.34
N LEU A 288 -8.10 1.01 13.96
CA LEU A 288 -9.33 1.50 14.58
C LEU A 288 -10.47 1.65 13.57
N ILE A 289 -10.19 2.22 12.39
CA ILE A 289 -11.16 2.34 11.29
C ILE A 289 -11.62 0.95 10.85
N SER A 290 -10.69 0.02 10.68
CA SER A 290 -10.95 -1.36 10.27
C SER A 290 -11.84 -2.10 11.27
N VAL A 291 -11.50 -2.05 12.56
CA VAL A 291 -12.30 -2.67 13.65
C VAL A 291 -13.69 -2.06 13.74
N ARG A 292 -13.81 -0.74 13.52
CA ARG A 292 -15.12 -0.07 13.44
C ARG A 292 -15.95 -0.57 12.25
N HIS A 293 -15.34 -0.83 11.10
CA HIS A 293 -16.03 -1.40 9.94
C HIS A 293 -16.52 -2.82 10.16
N LEU A 294 -15.75 -3.66 10.88
CA LEU A 294 -16.19 -4.99 11.28
C LEU A 294 -17.41 -4.95 12.22
N GLY A 295 -17.55 -3.90 13.00
CA GLY A 295 -18.76 -3.61 13.78
C GLY A 295 -19.18 -4.78 14.70
N ALA A 296 -20.39 -5.32 14.52
CA ALA A 296 -20.93 -6.41 15.34
C ALA A 296 -20.29 -7.78 15.10
N LEU A 297 -19.52 -7.93 14.01
CA LEU A 297 -18.88 -9.21 13.64
C LEU A 297 -17.71 -9.59 14.56
N VAL A 298 -17.28 -8.70 15.46
CA VAL A 298 -16.17 -8.93 16.39
C VAL A 298 -16.63 -8.69 17.81
N LYS A 299 -16.43 -9.65 18.71
CA LYS A 299 -16.82 -9.55 20.13
C LYS A 299 -15.80 -8.78 20.97
N GLU A 300 -14.53 -9.09 20.84
CA GLU A 300 -13.44 -8.55 21.69
C GLU A 300 -12.76 -7.32 21.12
N LYS A 301 -13.47 -6.19 20.98
CA LYS A 301 -12.93 -4.94 20.41
C LYS A 301 -12.13 -4.11 21.42
N ARG A 302 -12.53 -4.18 22.72
CA ARG A 302 -12.04 -3.25 23.74
C ARG A 302 -10.52 -3.27 23.87
N GLN A 303 -9.91 -4.46 23.86
CA GLN A 303 -8.44 -4.60 23.98
C GLN A 303 -7.71 -3.96 22.78
N CYS A 304 -8.23 -4.18 21.56
CA CYS A 304 -7.65 -3.58 20.37
C CYS A 304 -7.81 -2.05 20.38
N TYR A 305 -8.96 -1.50 20.81
CA TYR A 305 -9.15 -0.06 20.95
C TYR A 305 -8.17 0.56 21.95
N THR A 306 -8.02 -0.03 23.16
CA THR A 306 -7.10 0.49 24.18
C THR A 306 -5.65 0.44 23.73
N ALA A 307 -5.22 -0.66 23.08
CA ALA A 307 -3.87 -0.80 22.53
C ALA A 307 -3.59 0.23 21.43
N CYS A 308 -4.52 0.46 20.51
CA CYS A 308 -4.36 1.46 19.46
C CYS A 308 -4.32 2.89 20.01
N VAL A 309 -5.14 3.22 21.00
CA VAL A 309 -5.08 4.54 21.65
C VAL A 309 -3.73 4.76 22.35
N ALA A 310 -3.22 3.74 23.06
CA ALA A 310 -1.90 3.79 23.68
C ALA A 310 -0.80 4.01 22.61
N LEU A 311 -0.88 3.32 21.47
CA LEU A 311 0.07 3.48 20.37
C LEU A 311 0.01 4.89 19.77
N ILE A 312 -1.18 5.47 19.58
CA ILE A 312 -1.32 6.86 19.09
C ILE A 312 -0.62 7.83 20.03
N LEU A 313 -0.86 7.71 21.33
CA LEU A 313 -0.24 8.59 22.34
C LEU A 313 1.29 8.43 22.38
N ALA A 314 1.79 7.18 22.33
CA ALA A 314 3.22 6.88 22.32
C ALA A 314 3.89 7.44 21.05
N SER A 315 3.28 7.26 19.89
CA SER A 315 3.80 7.75 18.60
C SER A 315 3.82 9.28 18.55
N LEU A 316 2.77 9.96 19.05
CA LEU A 316 2.75 11.41 19.15
C LEU A 316 3.82 11.94 20.12
N ALA A 317 4.02 11.28 21.25
CA ALA A 317 5.07 11.65 22.21
C ALA A 317 6.46 11.49 21.58
N HIS A 318 6.71 10.38 20.87
CA HIS A 318 7.98 10.18 20.18
C HIS A 318 8.21 11.19 19.05
N LEU A 319 7.19 11.50 18.26
CA LEU A 319 7.27 12.52 17.21
C LEU A 319 7.57 13.92 17.79
N LEU A 320 6.93 14.29 18.89
CA LEU A 320 7.14 15.58 19.57
C LEU A 320 8.56 15.67 20.15
N THR A 321 9.04 14.63 20.82
CA THR A 321 10.41 14.59 21.37
C THR A 321 11.47 14.64 20.28
N SER A 322 11.25 13.92 19.16
CA SER A 322 12.14 13.95 17.99
C SER A 322 12.17 15.33 17.34
N ALA A 323 11.00 15.95 17.13
CA ALA A 323 10.91 17.28 16.54
C ALA A 323 11.58 18.35 17.43
N THR A 324 11.40 18.28 18.76
CA THR A 324 12.03 19.22 19.70
C THR A 324 13.54 19.05 19.78
N TYR A 325 14.03 17.81 19.67
CA TYR A 325 15.48 17.53 19.61
C TYR A 325 16.10 18.13 18.35
N LEU A 326 15.54 17.84 17.18
CA LEU A 326 16.08 18.27 15.89
C LEU A 326 15.94 19.78 15.64
N ALA A 327 14.96 20.45 16.26
CA ALA A 327 14.86 21.90 16.20
C ALA A 327 15.96 22.63 16.99
N LYS A 328 16.62 21.93 17.95
CA LYS A 328 17.60 22.55 18.86
C LYS A 328 19.04 22.06 18.63
N TYR A 329 19.21 20.87 18.15
CA TYR A 329 20.51 20.21 18.07
C TYR A 329 20.74 19.56 16.72
N LEU A 330 21.98 19.66 16.22
CA LEU A 330 22.40 18.84 15.11
C LEU A 330 22.51 17.37 15.57
N PRO A 331 22.27 16.39 14.73
CA PRO A 331 22.30 14.96 15.09
C PRO A 331 23.60 14.52 15.80
N GLU A 332 24.73 15.13 15.46
CA GLU A 332 26.06 14.82 16.01
C GLU A 332 26.34 15.51 17.36
N ALA A 333 25.58 16.52 17.74
CA ALA A 333 25.82 17.29 18.97
C ALA A 333 25.53 16.49 20.25
N SER A 334 24.79 15.37 20.16
CA SER A 334 24.43 14.53 21.30
C SER A 334 25.65 13.91 22.02
N LEU A 335 26.78 13.74 21.31
CA LEU A 335 27.99 13.11 21.85
C LEU A 335 28.85 14.11 22.66
N TYR A 336 28.69 15.41 22.45
CA TYR A 336 29.60 16.43 23.00
C TYR A 336 28.96 17.41 23.97
N GLN A 337 27.62 17.47 24.05
CA GLN A 337 26.90 18.43 24.87
C GLN A 337 25.97 17.74 25.86
N GLY A 338 26.18 17.92 27.18
CA GLY A 338 25.38 17.25 28.20
C GLY A 338 23.87 17.52 28.17
N ASN A 339 23.44 18.70 27.71
CA ASN A 339 22.02 19.00 27.53
C ASN A 339 21.45 18.31 26.28
N ALA A 340 22.19 18.23 25.18
CA ALA A 340 21.81 17.51 23.98
C ALA A 340 21.65 16.00 24.26
N TYR A 341 22.54 15.43 25.07
CA TYR A 341 22.46 14.02 25.47
C TYR A 341 21.16 13.68 26.21
N ARG A 342 20.70 14.57 27.14
CA ARG A 342 19.42 14.35 27.85
C ARG A 342 18.22 14.35 26.89
N HIS A 343 18.18 15.26 25.95
CA HIS A 343 17.11 15.28 24.93
C HIS A 343 17.19 14.09 24.00
N PHE A 344 18.40 13.70 23.59
CA PHE A 344 18.64 12.48 22.81
C PHE A 344 18.15 11.23 23.55
N LEU A 345 18.47 11.09 24.85
CA LEU A 345 17.97 9.98 25.66
C LEU A 345 16.45 9.96 25.74
N ALA A 346 15.79 11.12 25.85
CA ALA A 346 14.32 11.21 25.83
C ALA A 346 13.74 10.70 24.51
N VAL A 347 14.33 11.03 23.36
CA VAL A 347 13.94 10.50 22.05
C VAL A 347 14.09 8.98 22.01
N ARG A 348 15.19 8.45 22.54
CA ARG A 348 15.43 6.99 22.56
C ARG A 348 14.43 6.25 23.44
N VAL A 349 14.15 6.77 24.64
CA VAL A 349 13.19 6.17 25.57
C VAL A 349 11.77 6.21 24.99
N THR A 350 11.35 7.33 24.41
CA THR A 350 10.02 7.42 23.77
C THR A 350 9.92 6.51 22.56
N GLY A 351 11.00 6.32 21.78
CA GLY A 351 11.06 5.35 20.68
C GLY A 351 10.88 3.89 21.12
N VAL A 352 11.49 3.50 22.24
CA VAL A 352 11.30 2.16 22.82
C VAL A 352 9.85 1.99 23.32
N ILE A 353 9.29 3.00 23.98
CA ILE A 353 7.88 2.96 24.41
C ILE A 353 6.95 2.79 23.19
N GLU A 354 7.21 3.50 22.11
CA GLU A 354 6.45 3.36 20.86
C GLU A 354 6.56 1.94 20.29
N ALA A 355 7.77 1.35 20.26
CA ALA A 355 7.99 -0.02 19.79
C ALA A 355 7.22 -1.05 20.64
N VAL A 356 7.23 -0.90 21.95
CA VAL A 356 6.45 -1.75 22.87
C VAL A 356 4.94 -1.58 22.64
N CYS A 357 4.45 -0.36 22.51
CA CYS A 357 3.03 -0.09 22.21
C CYS A 357 2.63 -0.65 20.84
N THR A 358 3.51 -0.60 19.84
CA THR A 358 3.29 -1.21 18.52
C THR A 358 3.15 -2.72 18.65
N LEU A 359 4.02 -3.39 19.41
CA LEU A 359 3.93 -4.82 19.66
C LEU A 359 2.62 -5.19 20.37
N ILE A 360 2.20 -4.42 21.37
CA ILE A 360 0.93 -4.63 22.08
C ILE A 360 -0.26 -4.46 21.12
N ALA A 361 -0.22 -3.47 20.22
CA ALA A 361 -1.26 -3.25 19.22
C ALA A 361 -1.33 -4.40 18.20
N VAL A 362 -0.19 -4.90 17.74
CA VAL A 362 -0.09 -6.08 16.87
C VAL A 362 -0.64 -7.32 17.59
N ALA A 363 -0.25 -7.57 18.84
CA ALA A 363 -0.75 -8.69 19.64
C ALA A 363 -2.28 -8.63 19.81
N ALA A 364 -2.84 -7.45 20.10
CA ALA A 364 -4.26 -7.22 20.20
C ALA A 364 -5.00 -7.45 18.87
N LEU A 365 -4.39 -7.04 17.76
CA LEU A 365 -4.91 -7.31 16.41
C LEU A 365 -4.92 -8.82 16.10
N LEU A 366 -3.82 -9.53 16.37
CA LEU A 366 -3.73 -10.98 16.16
C LEU A 366 -4.71 -11.75 17.03
N LYS A 367 -4.93 -11.32 18.28
CA LYS A 367 -5.97 -11.88 19.15
C LYS A 367 -7.37 -11.66 18.57
N LEU A 368 -7.65 -10.47 18.03
CA LEU A 368 -8.91 -10.17 17.36
C LEU A 368 -9.08 -11.07 16.11
N MET A 369 -8.02 -11.28 15.32
CA MET A 369 -8.03 -12.19 14.16
C MET A 369 -8.29 -13.64 14.58
N HIS A 370 -7.70 -14.10 15.68
CA HIS A 370 -7.98 -15.43 16.25
C HIS A 370 -9.47 -15.60 16.59
N GLY A 371 -10.07 -14.60 17.23
CA GLY A 371 -11.52 -14.59 17.49
C GLY A 371 -12.37 -14.67 16.21
N LEU A 372 -11.98 -13.92 15.16
CA LEU A 372 -12.64 -13.98 13.85
C LEU A 372 -12.52 -15.36 13.19
N ILE A 373 -11.36 -16.01 13.29
CA ILE A 373 -11.15 -17.36 12.75
C ILE A 373 -12.10 -18.34 13.43
N LEU A 374 -12.18 -18.32 14.75
CA LEU A 374 -13.04 -19.24 15.51
C LEU A 374 -14.53 -19.05 15.22
N GLU A 375 -14.98 -17.81 14.96
CA GLU A 375 -16.41 -17.51 14.77
C GLU A 375 -16.87 -17.64 13.31
N HIS A 376 -16.01 -17.35 12.35
CA HIS A 376 -16.41 -17.18 10.95
C HIS A 376 -15.79 -18.17 9.98
N VAL A 377 -14.73 -18.90 10.35
CA VAL A 377 -14.09 -19.88 9.47
C VAL A 377 -14.60 -21.27 9.81
N SER A 378 -15.30 -21.89 8.86
CA SER A 378 -15.73 -23.30 8.94
C SER A 378 -15.66 -23.91 7.55
N VAL A 379 -15.44 -25.21 7.49
CA VAL A 379 -15.48 -26.00 6.26
C VAL A 379 -16.80 -26.74 6.24
N ASP A 380 -17.73 -26.32 5.38
CA ASP A 380 -19.04 -26.94 5.25
C ASP A 380 -19.03 -27.84 4.01
N TYR A 381 -19.25 -29.17 4.19
CA TYR A 381 -19.47 -30.13 3.11
C TYR A 381 -20.97 -30.37 2.95
N CYS A 382 -21.47 -30.24 1.73
CA CYS A 382 -22.84 -30.61 1.41
C CYS A 382 -22.99 -32.15 1.45
N GLY A 383 -23.65 -32.70 2.47
CA GLY A 383 -23.86 -34.16 2.60
C GLY A 383 -24.42 -34.57 3.97
N GLY A 384 -24.83 -35.83 4.12
CA GLY A 384 -25.48 -36.36 5.33
C GLY A 384 -24.58 -36.45 6.59
N ALA A 385 -24.99 -37.16 7.60
CA ALA A 385 -24.36 -37.22 8.94
C ALA A 385 -22.85 -37.55 8.94
N HIS A 386 -22.33 -38.31 7.97
CA HIS A 386 -20.89 -38.53 7.82
C HIS A 386 -20.12 -37.27 7.34
N ALA A 387 -20.77 -36.43 6.54
CA ALA A 387 -20.15 -35.18 6.06
C ALA A 387 -19.96 -34.18 7.21
N THR A 388 -20.83 -34.18 8.24
CA THR A 388 -20.67 -33.27 9.40
C THR A 388 -19.46 -33.62 10.26
N ALA A 389 -19.12 -34.90 10.45
CA ALA A 389 -17.93 -35.30 11.21
C ALA A 389 -16.64 -34.98 10.45
N VAL A 390 -16.61 -35.19 9.12
CA VAL A 390 -15.47 -34.86 8.26
C VAL A 390 -15.27 -33.34 8.20
N SER A 391 -16.36 -32.56 8.13
CA SER A 391 -16.28 -31.10 8.12
C SER A 391 -15.76 -30.55 9.45
N ALA A 392 -16.14 -31.14 10.59
CA ALA A 392 -15.64 -30.73 11.90
C ALA A 392 -14.13 -30.97 12.06
N ASP A 393 -13.63 -32.15 11.62
CA ASP A 393 -12.18 -32.42 11.66
C ASP A 393 -11.38 -31.53 10.69
N ALA A 394 -11.90 -31.29 9.48
CA ALA A 394 -11.29 -30.38 8.52
C ALA A 394 -11.25 -28.93 9.07
N THR A 395 -12.33 -28.46 9.69
CA THR A 395 -12.39 -27.14 10.35
C THR A 395 -11.36 -27.05 11.48
N ALA A 396 -11.27 -28.08 12.32
CA ALA A 396 -10.31 -28.11 13.43
C ALA A 396 -8.85 -28.16 12.95
N ARG A 397 -8.55 -28.78 11.81
CA ARG A 397 -7.21 -28.74 11.17
C ARG A 397 -6.90 -27.34 10.65
N LEU A 398 -7.84 -26.74 9.94
CA LEU A 398 -7.70 -25.37 9.40
C LEU A 398 -7.48 -24.34 10.52
N HIS A 399 -8.26 -24.42 11.60
CA HIS A 399 -8.08 -23.52 12.76
C HIS A 399 -6.68 -23.69 13.37
N ARG A 400 -6.20 -24.92 13.56
CA ARG A 400 -4.84 -25.18 14.08
C ARG A 400 -3.75 -24.65 13.17
N GLU A 401 -3.92 -24.74 11.85
CA GLU A 401 -2.95 -24.21 10.89
C GLU A 401 -2.91 -22.68 10.93
N LEU A 402 -4.07 -22.03 10.92
CA LEU A 402 -4.18 -20.56 11.02
C LEU A 402 -3.66 -20.04 12.36
N GLU A 403 -3.93 -20.73 13.45
CA GLU A 403 -3.40 -20.39 14.78
C GLU A 403 -1.87 -20.46 14.82
N LYS A 404 -1.26 -21.51 14.25
CA LYS A 404 0.20 -21.60 14.11
C LYS A 404 0.76 -20.42 13.32
N ARG A 405 0.11 -20.02 12.23
CA ARG A 405 0.54 -18.84 11.44
C ARG A 405 0.44 -17.54 12.25
N LEU A 406 -0.62 -17.35 13.04
CA LEU A 406 -0.74 -16.19 13.93
C LEU A 406 0.41 -16.13 14.95
N ILE A 407 0.78 -17.28 15.52
CA ILE A 407 1.94 -17.36 16.45
C ILE A 407 3.25 -17.02 15.74
N ILE A 408 3.48 -17.55 14.54
CA ILE A 408 4.69 -17.24 13.75
C ILE A 408 4.76 -15.74 13.45
N ILE A 409 3.65 -15.14 13.01
CA ILE A 409 3.58 -13.70 12.74
C ILE A 409 3.91 -12.89 14.00
N PHE A 410 3.34 -13.27 15.14
CA PHE A 410 3.65 -12.60 16.41
C PHE A 410 5.14 -12.70 16.77
N VAL A 411 5.75 -13.88 16.64
CA VAL A 411 7.17 -14.09 16.92
C VAL A 411 8.05 -13.23 16.01
N ILE A 412 7.72 -13.14 14.72
CA ILE A 412 8.47 -12.31 13.77
C ILE A 412 8.40 -10.83 14.18
N PHE A 413 7.20 -10.30 14.50
CA PHE A 413 7.05 -8.91 14.95
C PHE A 413 7.69 -8.66 16.32
N PHE A 414 7.69 -9.63 17.20
CA PHE A 414 8.38 -9.55 18.48
C PHE A 414 9.91 -9.44 18.30
N LEU A 415 10.49 -10.26 17.42
CA LEU A 415 11.91 -10.19 17.08
C LEU A 415 12.26 -8.87 16.36
N ALA A 416 11.38 -8.39 15.46
CA ALA A 416 11.55 -7.09 14.83
C ALA A 416 11.53 -5.94 15.85
N ALA A 417 10.63 -6.00 16.83
CA ALA A 417 10.55 -4.99 17.90
C ALA A 417 11.80 -4.99 18.77
N ILE A 418 12.35 -6.16 19.08
CA ILE A 418 13.63 -6.29 19.80
C ILE A 418 14.77 -5.68 18.97
N ALA A 419 14.88 -6.04 17.70
CA ALA A 419 15.91 -5.49 16.82
C ALA A 419 15.82 -3.96 16.74
N ASN A 420 14.60 -3.39 16.58
CA ASN A 420 14.39 -1.95 16.55
C ASN A 420 14.72 -1.26 17.91
N ALA A 421 14.45 -1.93 19.03
CA ALA A 421 14.81 -1.43 20.35
C ALA A 421 16.34 -1.45 20.56
N LEU A 422 17.01 -2.52 20.15
CA LEU A 422 18.48 -2.62 20.19
C LEU A 422 19.13 -1.56 19.28
N ASP A 423 18.63 -1.38 18.06
CA ASP A 423 19.10 -0.33 17.15
C ASP A 423 19.01 1.06 17.81
N ALA A 424 17.95 1.31 18.58
CA ALA A 424 17.80 2.57 19.29
C ALA A 424 18.97 2.88 20.25
N PHE A 425 19.64 1.89 20.83
CA PHE A 425 20.73 2.07 21.78
C PHE A 425 22.12 1.86 21.18
N TYR A 426 22.26 0.93 20.22
CA TYR A 426 23.56 0.46 19.70
C TYR A 426 23.83 0.89 18.25
N GLN A 427 23.12 1.86 17.72
CA GLN A 427 23.21 2.32 16.32
C GLN A 427 24.64 2.69 15.89
N LEU A 428 25.46 3.24 16.79
CA LEU A 428 26.85 3.63 16.50
C LEU A 428 27.83 2.45 16.46
N GLU A 429 27.54 1.38 17.20
CA GLU A 429 28.43 0.22 17.31
C GLU A 429 28.07 -0.87 16.27
N PHE A 430 26.78 -1.04 15.97
CA PHE A 430 26.29 -2.11 15.10
C PHE A 430 25.28 -1.57 14.06
N PRO A 431 25.75 -0.94 12.99
CA PRO A 431 24.86 -0.32 11.99
C PRO A 431 23.94 -1.30 11.25
N TRP A 432 24.17 -2.63 11.36
CA TRP A 432 23.35 -3.65 10.69
C TRP A 432 22.10 -4.09 11.46
N ILE A 433 21.93 -3.70 12.72
CA ILE A 433 20.77 -4.12 13.55
C ILE A 433 19.47 -3.62 12.95
N TRP A 434 19.45 -2.38 12.44
CA TRP A 434 18.25 -1.83 11.79
C TRP A 434 17.81 -2.64 10.55
N LEU A 435 18.76 -3.18 9.79
CA LEU A 435 18.49 -4.02 8.62
C LEU A 435 17.80 -5.32 9.02
N ILE A 436 18.24 -5.95 10.11
CA ILE A 436 17.59 -7.13 10.66
C ILE A 436 16.15 -6.82 11.05
N GLY A 437 15.91 -5.71 11.76
CA GLY A 437 14.58 -5.24 12.12
C GLY A 437 13.68 -4.99 10.91
N LEU A 438 14.24 -4.39 9.86
CA LEU A 438 13.57 -4.13 8.59
C LEU A 438 13.17 -5.44 7.89
N VAL A 439 14.11 -6.37 7.70
CA VAL A 439 13.86 -7.67 7.03
C VAL A 439 12.80 -8.47 7.79
N LEU A 440 12.87 -8.51 9.12
CA LEU A 440 11.87 -9.18 9.95
C LEU A 440 10.50 -8.51 9.81
N SER A 441 10.44 -7.18 9.80
CA SER A 441 9.18 -6.45 9.60
C SER A 441 8.54 -6.75 8.25
N ILE A 442 9.33 -6.76 7.17
CA ILE A 442 8.88 -7.13 5.81
C ILE A 442 8.36 -8.58 5.79
N ALA A 443 9.12 -9.52 6.38
CA ALA A 443 8.72 -10.91 6.48
C ALA A 443 7.40 -11.08 7.27
N GLY A 444 7.23 -10.32 8.36
CA GLY A 444 6.00 -10.28 9.14
C GLY A 444 4.80 -9.77 8.35
N ILE A 445 4.97 -8.67 7.62
CA ILE A 445 3.93 -8.09 6.74
C ILE A 445 3.54 -9.07 5.65
N TRP A 446 4.50 -9.71 5.00
CA TRP A 446 4.25 -10.70 3.95
C TRP A 446 3.44 -11.89 4.47
N ASN A 447 3.87 -12.49 5.60
CA ASN A 447 3.16 -13.61 6.22
C ASN A 447 1.73 -13.20 6.65
N PHE A 448 1.57 -12.03 7.24
CA PHE A 448 0.27 -11.50 7.63
C PHE A 448 -0.65 -11.27 6.41
N SER A 449 -0.12 -10.67 5.35
CA SER A 449 -0.86 -10.43 4.10
C SER A 449 -1.31 -11.74 3.44
N SER A 450 -0.42 -12.75 3.37
CA SER A 450 -0.73 -14.08 2.87
C SER A 450 -1.83 -14.77 3.66
N MET A 451 -1.75 -14.71 5.00
CA MET A 451 -2.79 -15.24 5.89
C MET A 451 -4.14 -14.54 5.67
N LEU A 452 -4.16 -13.21 5.56
CA LEU A 452 -5.40 -12.45 5.32
C LEU A 452 -6.03 -12.79 3.96
N HIS A 453 -5.20 -13.03 2.93
CA HIS A 453 -5.69 -13.45 1.63
C HIS A 453 -6.39 -14.80 1.70
N GLU A 454 -5.78 -15.78 2.38
CA GLU A 454 -6.38 -17.11 2.58
C GLU A 454 -7.68 -17.05 3.39
N LEU A 455 -7.67 -16.27 4.49
CA LEU A 455 -8.88 -16.03 5.29
C LEU A 455 -10.00 -15.40 4.45
N LEU A 456 -9.67 -14.46 3.58
CA LEU A 456 -10.66 -13.82 2.72
C LEU A 456 -11.27 -14.81 1.73
N LEU A 457 -10.47 -15.73 1.17
CA LEU A 457 -10.97 -16.78 0.30
C LEU A 457 -11.92 -17.72 1.04
N GLN A 458 -11.56 -18.17 2.25
CA GLN A 458 -12.42 -19.03 3.08
C GLN A 458 -13.73 -18.33 3.47
N LEU A 459 -13.67 -17.10 3.91
CA LEU A 459 -14.85 -16.29 4.24
C LEU A 459 -15.74 -16.06 3.03
N ARG A 460 -15.15 -15.84 1.86
CA ARG A 460 -15.90 -15.66 0.62
C ARG A 460 -16.62 -16.94 0.22
N ASN A 461 -15.95 -18.09 0.30
CA ASN A 461 -16.56 -19.39 0.01
C ASN A 461 -17.72 -19.73 0.95
N ARG A 462 -17.66 -19.29 2.22
CA ARG A 462 -18.73 -19.50 3.19
C ARG A 462 -19.94 -18.59 2.95
N TYR A 463 -19.71 -17.36 2.53
CA TYR A 463 -20.75 -16.33 2.43
C TYR A 463 -21.27 -16.13 1.01
N HIS A 464 -20.73 -16.80 0.01
CA HIS A 464 -21.26 -16.94 -1.35
C HIS A 464 -22.06 -18.23 -1.49
#